data_4fe9db98039712902b91036c56f7d4bd
#
_entry.id   4fe9db98039712902b91036c56f7d4bd
#
_cell.length_a   1.000
_cell.length_b   1.000
_cell.length_c   1.000
_cell.angle_alpha   90.00
_cell.angle_beta   90.00
_cell.angle_gamma   90.00
#
_symmetry.space_group_name_H-M   'P 1'
#
loop_
_entity.id
_entity.type
_entity.pdbx_description
1 polymer ?
#
loop_
_entity_poly.entity_id
_entity_poly.type
_entity_poly.pdbx_seq_one_letter_code
_entity_poly.pdbx_strand_id
1 'polypeptide(L)'
;MKLLTTITTEDRWVIVSMALTLSGVILGALLAEPRAFGVTAIIVIGLLFIARSVTHSARLSWLLVFGLVAGVMELWADWVHVVYFHSLVYMDYFGFQLLASPSYMPIGWWLTVVHFSYLGLRLADLWPAWSAVGVPTAFGMTLPPWRV
;
A
#
# COMPACT_ATOMS: atom_id res chain seq x y z
N MET A 1 3.48 30.66 -0.83
CA MET A 1 2.92 29.51 -0.09
C MET A 1 1.69 29.01 -0.87
N LYS A 2 1.93 28.20 -1.97
CA LYS A 2 0.88 27.70 -2.89
C LYS A 2 0.54 26.20 -2.66
N LEU A 3 0.97 25.62 -1.52
CA LEU A 3 0.89 24.18 -1.28
C LEU A 3 -0.53 23.66 -0.98
N LEU A 4 -1.43 24.49 -0.48
CA LEU A 4 -2.77 24.06 -0.06
C LEU A 4 -3.84 24.12 -1.17
N THR A 5 -3.51 24.68 -2.34
CA THR A 5 -4.50 24.86 -3.43
C THR A 5 -4.53 23.68 -4.43
N THR A 6 -3.81 22.59 -4.18
CA THR A 6 -3.64 21.51 -5.15
C THR A 6 -4.04 20.12 -4.64
N ILE A 7 -4.82 20.02 -3.55
CA ILE A 7 -5.36 18.72 -3.13
C ILE A 7 -6.46 18.31 -4.12
N THR A 8 -6.17 17.30 -4.92
CA THR A 8 -7.10 16.75 -5.90
C THR A 8 -8.16 15.87 -5.24
N THR A 9 -9.21 15.54 -5.97
CA THR A 9 -10.20 14.55 -5.50
C THR A 9 -9.54 13.20 -5.24
N GLU A 10 -8.59 12.80 -6.07
CA GLU A 10 -7.80 11.58 -5.89
C GLU A 10 -7.01 11.60 -4.58
N ASP A 11 -6.31 12.72 -4.29
CA ASP A 11 -5.57 12.89 -3.03
C ASP A 11 -6.48 12.69 -1.82
N ARG A 12 -7.70 13.24 -1.85
CA ARG A 12 -8.67 13.08 -0.74
C ARG A 12 -9.02 11.62 -0.49
N TRP A 13 -9.31 10.87 -1.56
CA TRP A 13 -9.62 9.45 -1.45
C TRP A 13 -8.45 8.65 -0.86
N VAL A 14 -7.22 8.93 -1.33
CA VAL A 14 -6.03 8.24 -0.84
C VAL A 14 -5.74 8.62 0.62
N ILE A 15 -5.86 9.90 1.00
CA ILE A 15 -5.69 10.33 2.40
C ILE A 15 -6.70 9.63 3.32
N VAL A 16 -7.98 9.57 2.92
CA VAL A 16 -9.01 8.85 3.69
C VAL A 16 -8.66 7.37 3.80
N SER A 17 -8.21 6.73 2.72
CA SER A 17 -7.81 5.33 2.74
C SER A 17 -6.60 5.08 3.65
N MET A 18 -5.61 5.97 3.67
CA MET A 18 -4.46 5.91 4.58
C MET A 18 -4.90 6.05 6.05
N ALA A 19 -5.77 7.01 6.34
CA ALA A 19 -6.31 7.22 7.69
C ALA A 19 -7.08 5.98 8.19
N LEU A 20 -7.90 5.39 7.34
CA LEU A 20 -8.62 4.15 7.65
C LEU A 20 -7.66 2.97 7.87
N THR A 21 -6.64 2.82 7.03
CA THR A 21 -5.63 1.77 7.20
C THR A 21 -4.92 1.92 8.54
N LEU A 22 -4.46 3.14 8.86
CA LEU A 22 -3.81 3.42 10.14
C LEU A 22 -4.74 3.14 11.32
N SER A 23 -6.01 3.54 11.22
CA SER A 23 -7.01 3.25 12.26
C SER A 23 -7.21 1.74 12.45
N GLY A 24 -7.23 0.97 11.36
CA GLY A 24 -7.33 -0.49 11.42
C GLY A 24 -6.12 -1.14 12.08
N VAL A 25 -4.90 -0.64 11.80
CA VAL A 25 -3.68 -1.11 12.46
C VAL A 25 -3.70 -0.80 13.95
N ILE A 26 -4.04 0.44 14.32
CA ILE A 26 -4.12 0.85 15.74
C ILE A 26 -5.18 0.03 16.47
N LEU A 27 -6.36 -0.12 15.89
CA LEU A 27 -7.45 -0.88 16.49
C LEU A 27 -7.08 -2.36 16.65
N GLY A 28 -6.47 -2.97 15.63
CA GLY A 28 -5.96 -4.34 15.68
C GLY A 28 -4.93 -4.53 16.78
N ALA A 29 -4.02 -3.56 16.95
CA ALA A 29 -3.01 -3.59 18.00
C ALA A 29 -3.62 -3.42 19.41
N LEU A 30 -4.54 -2.46 19.58
CA LEU A 30 -5.19 -2.19 20.87
C LEU A 30 -6.08 -3.35 21.35
N LEU A 31 -6.74 -4.01 20.42
CA LEU A 31 -7.63 -5.14 20.73
C LEU A 31 -6.90 -6.48 20.75
N ALA A 32 -5.61 -6.51 20.39
CA ALA A 32 -4.85 -7.73 20.13
C ALA A 32 -5.59 -8.66 19.15
N GLU A 33 -6.29 -8.06 18.17
CA GLU A 33 -7.16 -8.77 17.21
C GLU A 33 -6.80 -8.39 15.77
N PRO A 34 -5.93 -9.16 15.11
CA PRO A 34 -5.46 -8.86 13.76
C PRO A 34 -6.58 -8.91 12.69
N ARG A 35 -7.74 -9.52 12.98
CA ARG A 35 -8.90 -9.51 12.09
C ARG A 35 -9.43 -8.10 11.87
N ALA A 36 -9.33 -7.21 12.88
CA ALA A 36 -9.73 -5.81 12.74
C ALA A 36 -8.95 -5.13 11.61
N PHE A 37 -7.64 -5.38 11.53
CA PHE A 37 -6.82 -4.91 10.41
C PHE A 37 -7.25 -5.57 9.10
N GLY A 38 -7.44 -6.89 9.06
CA GLY A 38 -7.83 -7.60 7.84
C GLY A 38 -9.14 -7.10 7.24
N VAL A 39 -10.17 -6.91 8.08
CA VAL A 39 -11.46 -6.35 7.65
C VAL A 39 -11.29 -4.93 7.14
N THR A 40 -10.56 -4.09 7.87
CA THR A 40 -10.30 -2.71 7.45
C THR A 40 -9.54 -2.66 6.13
N ALA A 41 -8.57 -3.53 5.93
CA ALA A 41 -7.79 -3.60 4.70
C ALA A 41 -8.65 -3.95 3.48
N ILE A 42 -9.59 -4.89 3.61
CA ILE A 42 -10.55 -5.22 2.55
C ILE A 42 -11.44 -4.03 2.21
N ILE A 43 -11.95 -3.32 3.21
CA ILE A 43 -12.76 -2.11 3.03
C ILE A 43 -11.95 -1.04 2.28
N VAL A 44 -10.70 -0.82 2.68
CA VAL A 44 -9.81 0.18 2.07
C VAL A 44 -9.49 -0.17 0.62
N ILE A 45 -9.26 -1.43 0.29
CA ILE A 45 -9.08 -1.85 -1.10
C ILE A 45 -10.33 -1.55 -1.92
N GLY A 46 -11.51 -1.88 -1.42
CA GLY A 46 -12.78 -1.53 -2.07
C GLY A 46 -12.90 -0.02 -2.31
N LEU A 47 -12.55 0.78 -1.29
CA LEU A 47 -12.54 2.24 -1.37
C LEU A 47 -11.58 2.76 -2.46
N LEU A 48 -10.38 2.19 -2.58
CA LEU A 48 -9.40 2.55 -3.61
C LEU A 48 -9.88 2.18 -5.02
N PHE A 49 -10.59 1.07 -5.19
CA PHE A 49 -11.24 0.73 -6.47
C PHE A 49 -12.36 1.71 -6.82
N ILE A 50 -13.17 2.12 -5.85
CA ILE A 50 -14.18 3.17 -6.04
C ILE A 50 -13.51 4.48 -6.43
N ALA A 51 -12.47 4.90 -5.70
CA ALA A 51 -11.70 6.10 -5.98
C ALA A 51 -11.14 6.09 -7.42
N ARG A 52 -10.53 4.98 -7.83
CA ARG A 52 -10.05 4.78 -9.20
C ARG A 52 -11.16 4.92 -10.23
N SER A 53 -12.33 4.35 -9.95
CA SER A 53 -13.47 4.39 -10.88
C SER A 53 -14.08 5.80 -10.99
N VAL A 54 -14.16 6.54 -9.88
CA VAL A 54 -14.70 7.90 -9.83
C VAL A 54 -13.73 8.91 -10.44
N THR A 55 -12.43 8.76 -10.19
CA THR A 55 -11.41 9.71 -10.67
C THR A 55 -10.87 9.37 -12.05
N HIS A 56 -11.18 8.18 -12.58
CA HIS A 56 -10.61 7.63 -13.81
C HIS A 56 -9.07 7.67 -13.84
N SER A 57 -8.44 7.58 -12.66
CA SER A 57 -7.00 7.72 -12.50
C SER A 57 -6.23 6.51 -13.04
N ALA A 58 -5.44 6.74 -14.10
CA ALA A 58 -4.49 5.75 -14.61
C ALA A 58 -3.38 5.47 -13.57
N ARG A 59 -2.94 6.52 -12.84
CA ARG A 59 -1.95 6.40 -11.76
C ARG A 59 -2.41 5.39 -10.71
N LEU A 60 -3.62 5.59 -10.19
CA LEU A 60 -4.17 4.70 -9.16
C LEU A 60 -4.37 3.27 -9.68
N SER A 61 -4.75 3.12 -10.96
CA SER A 61 -4.85 1.81 -11.60
C SER A 61 -3.53 1.06 -11.59
N TRP A 62 -2.44 1.71 -11.99
CA TRP A 62 -1.11 1.11 -11.99
C TRP A 62 -0.61 0.79 -10.59
N LEU A 63 -0.85 1.68 -9.62
CA LEU A 63 -0.47 1.43 -8.24
C LEU A 63 -1.22 0.25 -7.62
N LEU A 64 -2.51 0.08 -7.93
CA LEU A 64 -3.28 -1.06 -7.49
C LEU A 64 -2.74 -2.38 -8.06
N VAL A 65 -2.40 -2.40 -9.35
CA VAL A 65 -1.79 -3.59 -9.97
C VAL A 65 -0.40 -3.86 -9.38
N PHE A 66 0.42 -2.83 -9.26
CA PHE A 66 1.77 -2.97 -8.71
C PHE A 66 1.76 -3.44 -7.26
N GLY A 67 0.88 -2.86 -6.43
CA GLY A 67 0.72 -3.28 -5.05
C GLY A 67 0.23 -4.72 -4.91
N LEU A 68 -0.69 -5.15 -5.81
CA LEU A 68 -1.13 -6.55 -5.83
C LEU A 68 0.03 -7.50 -6.11
N VAL A 69 0.85 -7.19 -7.12
CA VAL A 69 2.04 -8.00 -7.44
C VAL A 69 3.00 -8.03 -6.26
N ALA A 70 3.26 -6.88 -5.63
CA ALA A 70 4.12 -6.81 -4.45
C ALA A 70 3.58 -7.63 -3.28
N GLY A 71 2.27 -7.56 -3.01
CA GLY A 71 1.62 -8.35 -1.96
C GLY A 71 1.69 -9.86 -2.21
N VAL A 72 1.60 -10.29 -3.47
CA VAL A 72 1.78 -11.71 -3.84
C VAL A 72 3.25 -12.13 -3.70
N MET A 73 4.19 -11.28 -4.12
CA MET A 73 5.62 -11.56 -3.98
C MET A 73 6.06 -11.67 -2.52
N GLU A 74 5.41 -10.94 -1.62
CA GLU A 74 5.68 -11.01 -0.18
C GLU A 74 5.39 -12.39 0.41
N LEU A 75 4.39 -13.11 -0.09
CA LEU A 75 4.13 -14.49 0.32
C LEU A 75 5.35 -15.40 0.13
N TRP A 76 6.10 -15.16 -0.94
CA TRP A 76 7.32 -15.91 -1.20
C TRP A 76 8.44 -15.50 -0.25
N ALA A 77 8.61 -14.21 -0.01
CA ALA A 77 9.60 -13.69 0.94
C ALA A 77 9.33 -14.23 2.36
N ASP A 78 8.08 -14.16 2.81
CA ASP A 78 7.66 -14.71 4.09
C ASP A 78 7.93 -16.22 4.18
N TRP A 79 7.59 -16.97 3.14
CA TRP A 79 7.86 -18.40 3.12
C TRP A 79 9.36 -18.72 3.31
N VAL A 80 10.23 -18.00 2.64
CA VAL A 80 11.68 -18.15 2.80
C VAL A 80 12.12 -17.85 4.23
N HIS A 81 11.59 -16.76 4.82
CA HIS A 81 11.93 -16.37 6.18
C HIS A 81 11.38 -17.33 7.24
N VAL A 82 10.18 -17.86 7.06
CA VAL A 82 9.54 -18.77 8.02
C VAL A 82 10.12 -20.18 7.90
N VAL A 83 10.23 -20.70 6.66
CA VAL A 83 10.53 -22.12 6.44
C VAL A 83 12.03 -22.38 6.29
N TYR A 84 12.76 -21.49 5.63
CA TYR A 84 14.17 -21.71 5.33
C TYR A 84 15.10 -21.06 6.37
N PHE A 85 14.90 -19.79 6.66
CA PHE A 85 15.76 -19.08 7.61
C PHE A 85 15.32 -19.20 9.07
N HIS A 86 14.09 -19.59 9.34
CA HIS A 86 13.48 -19.63 10.68
C HIS A 86 13.63 -18.29 11.43
N SER A 87 13.68 -17.19 10.68
CA SER A 87 13.88 -15.83 11.22
C SER A 87 12.57 -15.10 11.52
N LEU A 88 11.44 -15.65 11.07
CA LEU A 88 10.11 -15.09 11.26
C LEU A 88 9.18 -16.18 11.78
N VAL A 89 8.44 -15.86 12.84
CA VAL A 89 7.44 -16.76 13.43
C VAL A 89 6.12 -15.98 13.49
N TYR A 90 5.11 -16.50 12.83
CA TYR A 90 3.75 -16.00 13.00
C TYR A 90 3.06 -16.74 14.11
N MET A 91 2.47 -16.02 15.04
CA MET A 91 1.56 -16.63 16.00
C MET A 91 0.31 -17.15 15.27
N ASP A 92 -0.23 -18.28 15.74
CA ASP A 92 -1.45 -18.88 15.20
C ASP A 92 -2.67 -17.98 15.50
N TYR A 93 -2.80 -16.91 14.75
CA TYR A 93 -3.99 -16.08 14.76
C TYR A 93 -4.94 -16.52 13.65
N PHE A 94 -6.03 -17.10 14.05
CA PHE A 94 -7.29 -17.32 13.34
C PHE A 94 -7.32 -16.94 11.85
N GLY A 95 -7.41 -17.92 11.02
CA GLY A 95 -7.57 -17.82 9.59
C GLY A 95 -6.73 -18.85 8.87
N PHE A 96 -6.97 -19.02 7.59
CA PHE A 96 -6.11 -19.87 6.79
C PHE A 96 -4.79 -19.14 6.48
N GLN A 97 -3.73 -19.90 6.45
CA GLN A 97 -2.43 -19.43 6.01
C GLN A 97 -2.31 -19.58 4.49
N LEU A 98 -1.72 -18.59 3.87
CA LEU A 98 -1.29 -18.64 2.48
C LEU A 98 0.21 -18.90 2.47
N LEU A 99 0.62 -20.09 2.02
CA LEU A 99 1.99 -20.60 2.23
C LEU A 99 2.32 -20.66 3.73
N ALA A 100 3.21 -19.79 4.20
CA ALA A 100 3.57 -19.70 5.61
C ALA A 100 3.10 -18.39 6.27
N SER A 101 2.35 -17.55 5.54
CA SER A 101 1.92 -16.23 6.00
C SER A 101 0.44 -16.20 6.37
N PRO A 102 0.03 -15.41 7.36
CA PRO A 102 -1.37 -15.12 7.59
C PRO A 102 -2.03 -14.50 6.36
N SER A 103 -3.26 -14.86 6.06
CA SER A 103 -3.97 -14.44 4.84
C SER A 103 -4.15 -12.93 4.67
N TYR A 104 -4.06 -12.15 5.74
CA TYR A 104 -4.14 -10.68 5.69
C TYR A 104 -2.81 -10.01 5.31
N MET A 105 -1.67 -10.70 5.40
CA MET A 105 -0.34 -10.12 5.12
C MET A 105 -0.20 -9.61 3.67
N PRO A 106 -0.51 -10.41 2.64
CA PRO A 106 -0.41 -9.91 1.26
C PRO A 106 -1.32 -8.70 1.01
N ILE A 107 -2.48 -8.62 1.68
CA ILE A 107 -3.37 -7.47 1.60
C ILE A 107 -2.75 -6.25 2.28
N GLY A 108 -2.11 -6.44 3.43
CA GLY A 108 -1.38 -5.39 4.14
C GLY A 108 -0.24 -4.83 3.31
N TRP A 109 0.56 -5.68 2.70
CA TRP A 109 1.65 -5.26 1.81
C TRP A 109 1.13 -4.58 0.54
N TRP A 110 0.04 -5.09 -0.04
CA TRP A 110 -0.62 -4.41 -1.14
C TRP A 110 -0.94 -2.95 -0.81
N LEU A 111 -1.64 -2.71 0.31
CA LEU A 111 -1.99 -1.37 0.75
C LEU A 111 -0.75 -0.51 1.05
N THR A 112 0.22 -1.07 1.73
CA THR A 112 1.49 -0.39 2.06
C THR A 112 2.15 0.12 0.79
N VAL A 113 2.32 -0.73 -0.20
CA VAL A 113 2.94 -0.36 -1.48
C VAL A 113 2.12 0.70 -2.22
N VAL A 114 0.79 0.56 -2.28
CA VAL A 114 -0.08 1.56 -2.94
C VAL A 114 0.06 2.92 -2.26
N HIS A 115 -0.06 2.98 -0.94
CA HIS A 115 -0.04 4.23 -0.19
C HIS A 115 1.32 4.93 -0.27
N PHE A 116 2.41 4.21 0.00
CA PHE A 116 3.75 4.81 -0.04
C PHE A 116 4.17 5.21 -1.46
N SER A 117 3.82 4.40 -2.46
CA SER A 117 4.12 4.75 -3.86
C SER A 117 3.30 5.97 -4.31
N TYR A 118 2.02 6.05 -3.93
CA TYR A 118 1.21 7.23 -4.21
C TYR A 118 1.82 8.49 -3.58
N LEU A 119 2.16 8.41 -2.30
CA LEU A 119 2.77 9.53 -1.57
C LEU A 119 4.10 9.94 -2.21
N GLY A 120 4.95 8.98 -2.55
CA GLY A 120 6.23 9.24 -3.22
C GLY A 120 6.06 9.95 -4.57
N LEU A 121 5.14 9.47 -5.41
CA LEU A 121 4.82 10.12 -6.68
C LEU A 121 4.25 11.52 -6.48
N ARG A 122 3.40 11.71 -5.47
CA ARG A 122 2.80 13.01 -5.18
C ARG A 122 3.82 14.02 -4.66
N LEU A 123 4.74 13.58 -3.82
CA LEU A 123 5.87 14.39 -3.38
C LEU A 123 6.79 14.78 -4.54
N ALA A 124 7.03 13.85 -5.47
CA ALA A 124 7.80 14.14 -6.68
C ALA A 124 7.13 15.20 -7.58
N ASP A 125 5.79 15.17 -7.69
CA ASP A 125 5.04 16.19 -8.41
C ASP A 125 5.14 17.59 -7.75
N LEU A 126 5.17 17.64 -6.41
CA LEU A 126 5.24 18.87 -5.65
C LEU A 126 6.67 19.46 -5.57
N TRP A 127 7.67 18.61 -5.55
CA TRP A 127 9.08 18.97 -5.46
C TRP A 127 9.91 18.27 -6.53
N PRO A 128 9.91 18.83 -7.77
CA PRO A 128 10.64 18.21 -8.88
C PRO A 128 12.13 17.98 -8.64
N ALA A 129 12.76 18.82 -7.79
CA ALA A 129 14.16 18.65 -7.41
C ALA A 129 14.41 17.34 -6.62
N TRP A 130 13.42 16.84 -5.88
CA TRP A 130 13.50 15.56 -5.16
C TRP A 130 13.21 14.37 -6.06
N SER A 131 12.45 14.57 -7.14
CA SER A 131 12.15 13.51 -8.11
C SER A 131 13.38 13.05 -8.88
N ALA A 132 14.35 13.94 -9.07
CA ALA A 132 15.59 13.62 -9.77
C ALA A 132 16.53 12.70 -8.97
N VAL A 133 16.42 12.70 -7.63
CA VAL A 133 17.40 12.03 -6.75
C VAL A 133 16.77 10.96 -5.85
N GLY A 134 15.55 11.16 -5.37
CA GLY A 134 15.01 10.35 -4.26
C GLY A 134 14.08 9.23 -4.64
N VAL A 135 13.17 9.43 -5.61
CA VAL A 135 12.11 8.45 -5.91
C VAL A 135 12.60 7.30 -6.78
N PRO A 136 13.42 7.51 -7.83
CA PRO A 136 13.95 6.41 -8.63
C PRO A 136 14.87 5.49 -7.84
N THR A 137 15.66 6.04 -6.90
CA THR A 137 16.60 5.26 -6.09
C THR A 137 15.90 4.47 -4.98
N ALA A 138 14.82 4.98 -4.40
CA ALA A 138 14.08 4.29 -3.36
C ALA A 138 13.28 3.08 -3.89
N PHE A 139 12.87 3.10 -5.15
CA PHE A 139 12.02 2.06 -5.75
C PHE A 139 12.61 1.36 -6.97
N GLY A 140 13.85 1.70 -7.40
CA GLY A 140 14.47 1.09 -8.59
C GLY A 140 13.69 1.34 -9.90
N MET A 141 12.76 2.29 -9.89
CA MET A 141 11.91 2.60 -11.05
C MET A 141 12.47 3.76 -11.83
N THR A 142 12.91 3.50 -13.04
CA THR A 142 12.99 4.55 -14.06
C THR A 142 11.55 4.88 -14.49
N LEU A 143 11.07 6.06 -14.08
CA LEU A 143 9.76 6.53 -14.55
C LEU A 143 9.80 6.67 -16.07
N PRO A 144 8.88 6.01 -16.81
CA PRO A 144 8.77 6.26 -18.24
C PRO A 144 8.37 7.73 -18.48
N PRO A 145 8.80 8.32 -19.61
CA PRO A 145 8.62 9.75 -19.92
C PRO A 145 7.20 10.02 -20.43
N TRP A 146 6.20 9.88 -19.59
CA TRP A 146 4.83 10.28 -19.93
C TRP A 146 4.49 11.65 -19.35
N ARG A 147 5.36 12.60 -19.68
CA ARG A 147 4.99 13.99 -19.64
C ARG A 147 4.44 14.35 -21.03
N VAL A 148 3.14 14.26 -21.20
CA VAL A 148 2.40 15.07 -22.16
C VAL A 148 1.26 15.70 -21.41
#